data_3d675a5b467aff6800e5efaa5bfa1e90
#
_entry.id   3d675a5b467aff6800e5efaa5bfa1e90
#
_cell.length_a   1.000
_cell.length_b   1.000
_cell.length_c   1.000
_cell.angle_alpha   90.00
_cell.angle_beta   90.00
_cell.angle_gamma   90.00
#
_symmetry.space_group_name_H-M   'P 1'
#
loop_
_entity.id
_entity.type
_entity.pdbx_description
1 polymer ?
#
loop_
_entity_poly.entity_id
_entity_poly.type
_entity_poly.pdbx_seq_one_letter_code
_entity_poly.pdbx_strand_id
1 'polypeptide(L)'
;SSAASDVYKRQIMSKRITTDILKITAMVSMLTDHVAVAFAGFGMPAGIYWMMRCIGRLAFPIYVYFLVQGYIYTHSVGKYAIKLGLLAVISEIPYDMTVYGCFFDFRHNNVLFTLVLALLVLWATDSLYKKNRWLVPVAAVIVIWTAALSHILGLDYSYRCILLALIFYYARQYEVIMYTAAAIISAISGSLASLVTPLALVPVYFHDGKKGHIPKAVMWSFYPAHLLIIGMIRMFF
;
A
#
# COMPACT_ATOMS: atom_id res chain seq x y z
N SER A 1 -37.37 4.18 12.48
CA SER A 1 -36.04 3.73 13.00
C SER A 1 -35.72 2.27 12.65
N SER A 2 -36.70 1.40 12.40
CA SER A 2 -36.50 -0.02 12.04
C SER A 2 -35.88 -0.18 10.64
N ALA A 3 -36.37 0.55 9.63
CA ALA A 3 -35.88 0.44 8.25
C ALA A 3 -34.39 0.85 8.11
N ALA A 4 -33.94 1.89 8.81
CA ALA A 4 -32.54 2.30 8.82
C ALA A 4 -31.65 1.25 9.51
N SER A 5 -32.13 0.62 10.58
CA SER A 5 -31.45 -0.50 11.25
C SER A 5 -31.35 -1.73 10.36
N ASP A 6 -32.40 -2.03 9.58
CA ASP A 6 -32.41 -3.17 8.67
C ASP A 6 -31.53 -2.95 7.42
N VAL A 7 -31.50 -1.74 6.90
CA VAL A 7 -30.56 -1.33 5.83
C VAL A 7 -29.12 -1.44 6.33
N TYR A 8 -28.82 -0.93 7.52
CA TYR A 8 -27.49 -1.01 8.14
C TYR A 8 -27.08 -2.46 8.42
N LYS A 9 -28.00 -3.30 8.94
CA LYS A 9 -27.74 -4.74 9.12
C LYS A 9 -27.52 -5.47 7.80
N ARG A 10 -28.28 -5.16 6.75
CA ARG A 10 -28.08 -5.72 5.40
C ARG A 10 -26.74 -5.31 4.81
N GLN A 11 -26.30 -4.06 4.99
CA GLN A 11 -24.98 -3.58 4.59
C GLN A 11 -23.83 -4.30 5.31
N ILE A 12 -23.97 -4.56 6.62
CA ILE A 12 -22.98 -5.34 7.38
C ILE A 12 -22.98 -6.82 6.95
N MET A 13 -24.16 -7.41 6.68
CA MET A 13 -24.26 -8.79 6.21
C MET A 13 -23.74 -9.00 4.79
N SER A 14 -23.62 -7.96 3.97
CA SER A 14 -23.05 -8.05 2.61
C SER A 14 -21.51 -8.02 2.58
N LYS A 15 -20.85 -7.59 3.66
CA LYS A 15 -19.38 -7.56 3.76
C LYS A 15 -18.85 -8.94 4.08
N ARG A 16 -18.34 -9.65 3.04
CA ARG A 16 -17.96 -11.08 3.11
C ARG A 16 -16.46 -11.34 3.05
N ILE A 17 -15.64 -10.32 2.80
CA ILE A 17 -14.20 -10.48 2.69
C ILE A 17 -13.56 -10.30 4.06
N THR A 18 -12.96 -11.35 4.58
CA THR A 18 -12.25 -11.31 5.85
C THR A 18 -10.90 -10.61 5.71
N THR A 19 -10.37 -10.09 6.81
CA THR A 19 -9.02 -9.53 6.87
C THR A 19 -7.96 -10.51 6.33
N ASP A 20 -8.11 -11.81 6.58
CA ASP A 20 -7.14 -12.81 6.12
C ASP A 20 -7.20 -13.01 4.61
N ILE A 21 -8.39 -13.04 4.00
CA ILE A 21 -8.55 -13.08 2.54
C ILE A 21 -7.90 -11.84 1.92
N LEU A 22 -8.16 -10.65 2.48
CA LEU A 22 -7.60 -9.40 1.95
C LEU A 22 -6.06 -9.37 2.05
N LYS A 23 -5.49 -9.88 3.17
CA LYS A 23 -4.04 -10.03 3.33
C LYS A 23 -3.44 -10.99 2.29
N ILE A 24 -4.06 -12.18 2.12
CA ILE A 24 -3.61 -13.18 1.15
C ILE A 24 -3.67 -12.60 -0.26
N THR A 25 -4.75 -11.91 -0.62
CA THR A 25 -4.88 -11.23 -1.92
C THR A 25 -3.73 -10.25 -2.14
N ALA A 26 -3.41 -9.41 -1.16
CA ALA A 26 -2.30 -8.46 -1.27
C ALA A 26 -0.95 -9.18 -1.40
N MET A 27 -0.70 -10.23 -0.61
CA MET A 27 0.56 -11.00 -0.64
C MET A 27 0.74 -11.71 -1.98
N VAL A 28 -0.29 -12.39 -2.49
CA VAL A 28 -0.25 -13.09 -3.78
C VAL A 28 -0.07 -12.11 -4.93
N SER A 29 -0.81 -11.01 -4.93
CA SER A 29 -0.66 -9.95 -5.95
C SER A 29 0.75 -9.38 -5.97
N MET A 30 1.32 -9.09 -4.81
CA MET A 30 2.67 -8.55 -4.69
C MET A 30 3.74 -9.56 -5.15
N LEU A 31 3.60 -10.83 -4.76
CA LEU A 31 4.48 -11.90 -5.23
C LEU A 31 4.45 -12.01 -6.76
N THR A 32 3.26 -11.98 -7.36
CA THR A 32 3.06 -12.04 -8.81
C THR A 32 3.76 -10.87 -9.51
N ASP A 33 3.66 -9.64 -8.96
CA ASP A 33 4.34 -8.46 -9.51
C ASP A 33 5.86 -8.61 -9.50
N HIS A 34 6.43 -9.04 -8.38
CA HIS A 34 7.89 -9.19 -8.23
C HIS A 34 8.45 -10.32 -9.10
N VAL A 35 7.72 -11.43 -9.25
CA VAL A 35 8.10 -12.49 -10.22
C VAL A 35 8.10 -11.94 -11.64
N ALA A 36 7.07 -11.16 -12.03
CA ALA A 36 7.04 -10.57 -13.37
C ALA A 36 8.24 -9.63 -13.61
N VAL A 37 8.55 -8.75 -12.63
CA VAL A 37 9.69 -7.82 -12.75
C VAL A 37 11.02 -8.57 -12.81
N ALA A 38 11.22 -9.56 -11.94
CA ALA A 38 12.47 -10.30 -11.85
C ALA A 38 12.80 -11.05 -13.14
N PHE A 39 11.79 -11.64 -13.78
CA PHE A 39 11.99 -12.53 -14.93
C PHE A 39 11.56 -11.93 -16.28
N ALA A 40 11.27 -10.64 -16.35
CA ALA A 40 10.91 -9.95 -17.60
C ALA A 40 11.94 -10.11 -18.72
N GLY A 41 13.24 -10.09 -18.37
CA GLY A 41 14.36 -10.24 -19.32
C GLY A 41 14.69 -11.68 -19.72
N PHE A 42 14.04 -12.69 -19.13
CA PHE A 42 14.38 -14.13 -19.33
C PHE A 42 13.40 -14.83 -20.29
N GLY A 43 12.95 -14.14 -21.33
CA GLY A 43 12.08 -14.73 -22.35
C GLY A 43 10.61 -14.86 -21.97
N MET A 44 10.15 -14.15 -20.95
CA MET A 44 8.73 -14.13 -20.56
C MET A 44 7.88 -13.50 -21.69
N PRO A 45 6.82 -14.19 -22.19
CA PRO A 45 5.92 -13.62 -23.19
C PRO A 45 5.28 -12.32 -22.69
N ALA A 46 5.25 -11.29 -23.55
CA ALA A 46 4.76 -9.96 -23.18
C ALA A 46 3.33 -9.97 -22.57
N GLY A 47 2.43 -10.82 -23.11
CA GLY A 47 1.07 -10.97 -22.58
C GLY A 47 1.05 -11.49 -21.14
N ILE A 48 1.89 -12.47 -20.80
CA ILE A 48 2.02 -13.02 -19.44
C ILE A 48 2.60 -11.94 -18.51
N TYR A 49 3.66 -11.26 -18.93
CA TYR A 49 4.25 -10.15 -18.19
C TYR A 49 3.19 -9.09 -17.82
N TRP A 50 2.45 -8.60 -18.83
CA TRP A 50 1.42 -7.58 -18.59
C TRP A 50 0.29 -8.06 -17.69
N MET A 51 -0.17 -9.30 -17.86
CA MET A 51 -1.19 -9.89 -16.97
C MET A 51 -0.71 -9.94 -15.52
N MET A 52 0.50 -10.40 -15.29
CA MET A 52 1.09 -10.47 -13.95
C MET A 52 1.29 -9.08 -13.34
N ARG A 53 1.72 -8.09 -14.12
CA ARG A 53 1.83 -6.69 -13.70
C ARG A 53 0.47 -6.10 -13.33
N CYS A 54 -0.60 -6.40 -14.07
CA CYS A 54 -1.96 -5.99 -13.75
C CYS A 54 -2.44 -6.57 -12.41
N ILE A 55 -2.23 -7.87 -12.20
CA ILE A 55 -2.54 -8.52 -10.92
C ILE A 55 -1.73 -7.88 -9.78
N GLY A 56 -0.45 -7.63 -10.02
CA GLY A 56 0.45 -7.01 -9.05
C GLY A 56 0.00 -5.64 -8.56
N ARG A 57 -0.62 -4.84 -9.44
CA ARG A 57 -1.11 -3.50 -9.08
C ARG A 57 -2.19 -3.50 -7.99
N LEU A 58 -2.87 -4.63 -7.77
CA LEU A 58 -3.89 -4.73 -6.72
C LEU A 58 -3.29 -4.70 -5.31
N ALA A 59 -2.03 -5.07 -5.14
CA ALA A 59 -1.38 -5.10 -3.83
C ALA A 59 -1.29 -3.72 -3.17
N PHE A 60 -0.90 -2.70 -3.92
CA PHE A 60 -0.56 -1.37 -3.39
C PHE A 60 -1.71 -0.70 -2.62
N PRO A 61 -2.95 -0.53 -3.16
CA PRO A 61 -4.02 0.10 -2.40
C PRO A 61 -4.42 -0.69 -1.16
N ILE A 62 -4.33 -2.02 -1.20
CA ILE A 62 -4.65 -2.88 -0.06
C ILE A 62 -3.62 -2.68 1.07
N TYR A 63 -2.31 -2.56 0.74
CA TYR A 63 -1.28 -2.28 1.76
C TYR A 63 -1.42 -0.88 2.34
N VAL A 64 -1.75 0.14 1.52
CA VAL A 64 -2.03 1.49 2.03
C VAL A 64 -3.28 1.49 2.94
N TYR A 65 -4.32 0.74 2.58
CA TYR A 65 -5.47 0.56 3.44
C TYR A 65 -5.08 -0.07 4.79
N PHE A 66 -4.27 -1.13 4.81
CA PHE A 66 -3.78 -1.72 6.04
C PHE A 66 -2.85 -0.80 6.83
N LEU A 67 -2.07 0.04 6.18
CA LEU A 67 -1.26 1.07 6.84
C LEU A 67 -2.15 2.02 7.65
N VAL A 68 -3.24 2.50 7.04
CA VAL A 68 -4.21 3.40 7.69
C VAL A 68 -4.95 2.70 8.81
N GLN A 69 -5.38 1.45 8.63
CA GLN A 69 -5.95 0.64 9.70
C GLN A 69 -4.94 0.47 10.86
N GLY A 70 -3.67 0.19 10.54
CA GLY A 70 -2.59 0.12 11.51
C GLY A 70 -2.41 1.44 12.28
N TYR A 71 -2.49 2.59 11.59
CA TYR A 71 -2.44 3.91 12.22
C TYR A 71 -3.60 4.12 13.20
N ILE A 72 -4.84 3.78 12.79
CA ILE A 72 -6.05 3.98 13.62
C ILE A 72 -5.98 3.13 14.90
N TYR A 73 -5.48 1.90 14.81
CA TYR A 73 -5.50 0.96 15.94
C TYR A 73 -4.18 0.86 16.71
N THR A 74 -3.16 1.63 16.35
CA THR A 74 -1.88 1.59 17.08
C THR A 74 -1.90 2.44 18.34
N HIS A 75 -1.34 1.93 19.42
CA HIS A 75 -1.10 2.71 20.64
C HIS A 75 0.10 3.66 20.51
N SER A 76 1.02 3.40 19.56
CA SER A 76 2.24 4.20 19.40
C SER A 76 2.65 4.25 17.93
N VAL A 77 2.37 5.38 17.29
CA VAL A 77 2.73 5.63 15.89
C VAL A 77 4.25 5.61 15.70
N GLY A 78 5.01 6.18 16.65
CA GLY A 78 6.47 6.17 16.60
C GLY A 78 7.05 4.75 16.57
N LYS A 79 6.58 3.85 17.45
CA LYS A 79 7.02 2.44 17.44
C LYS A 79 6.60 1.73 16.13
N TYR A 80 5.44 2.07 15.57
CA TYR A 80 4.99 1.53 14.30
C TYR A 80 5.89 2.01 13.15
N ALA A 81 6.19 3.31 13.08
CA ALA A 81 7.07 3.89 12.07
C ALA A 81 8.50 3.30 12.14
N ILE A 82 9.07 3.16 13.35
CA ILE A 82 10.39 2.54 13.53
C ILE A 82 10.40 1.10 13.02
N LYS A 83 9.41 0.28 13.39
CA LYS A 83 9.32 -1.10 12.91
C LYS A 83 9.21 -1.19 11.40
N LEU A 84 8.38 -0.34 10.79
CA LEU A 84 8.20 -0.29 9.35
C LEU A 84 9.47 0.19 8.65
N GLY A 85 10.16 1.19 9.22
CA GLY A 85 11.45 1.69 8.73
C GLY A 85 12.57 0.66 8.79
N LEU A 86 12.68 -0.09 9.91
CA LEU A 86 13.63 -1.19 10.01
C LEU A 86 13.34 -2.28 8.96
N LEU A 87 12.07 -2.60 8.73
CA LEU A 87 11.68 -3.54 7.69
C LEU A 87 12.04 -3.03 6.30
N ALA A 88 11.87 -1.71 6.03
CA ALA A 88 12.25 -1.09 4.77
C ALA A 88 13.76 -1.26 4.51
N VAL A 89 14.60 -0.96 5.51
CA VAL A 89 16.06 -1.11 5.40
C VAL A 89 16.47 -2.57 5.17
N ILE A 90 15.89 -3.52 5.94
CA ILE A 90 16.20 -4.95 5.79
C ILE A 90 15.78 -5.47 4.41
N SER A 91 14.72 -4.91 3.83
CA SER A 91 14.16 -5.35 2.56
C SER A 91 14.83 -4.73 1.34
N GLU A 92 15.72 -3.74 1.51
CA GLU A 92 16.32 -3.03 0.39
C GLU A 92 17.23 -3.94 -0.44
N ILE A 93 18.14 -4.66 0.20
CA ILE A 93 19.02 -5.60 -0.49
C ILE A 93 18.21 -6.68 -1.24
N PRO A 94 17.25 -7.40 -0.62
CA PRO A 94 16.36 -8.31 -1.34
C PRO A 94 15.60 -7.67 -2.51
N TYR A 95 15.19 -6.41 -2.36
CA TYR A 95 14.50 -5.67 -3.41
C TYR A 95 15.42 -5.41 -4.61
N ASP A 96 16.63 -4.91 -4.37
CA ASP A 96 17.62 -4.65 -5.41
C ASP A 96 18.02 -5.92 -6.16
N MET A 97 18.22 -7.02 -5.44
CA MET A 97 18.45 -8.34 -6.04
C MET A 97 17.30 -8.76 -6.96
N THR A 98 16.04 -8.51 -6.53
CA THR A 98 14.84 -8.89 -7.28
C THR A 98 14.61 -8.00 -8.49
N VAL A 99 14.80 -6.67 -8.36
CA VAL A 99 14.42 -5.70 -9.40
C VAL A 99 15.56 -5.41 -10.35
N TYR A 100 16.80 -5.35 -9.84
CA TYR A 100 17.98 -4.93 -10.63
C TYR A 100 19.00 -6.06 -10.84
N GLY A 101 18.91 -7.17 -10.10
CA GLY A 101 19.87 -8.27 -10.18
C GLY A 101 21.23 -7.91 -9.59
N CYS A 102 21.28 -7.01 -8.63
CA CYS A 102 22.48 -6.58 -7.90
C CYS A 102 22.19 -6.39 -6.42
N PHE A 103 23.23 -6.28 -5.58
CA PHE A 103 23.04 -6.14 -4.14
C PHE A 103 22.65 -4.71 -3.72
N PHE A 104 23.06 -3.69 -4.48
CA PHE A 104 22.82 -2.28 -4.16
C PHE A 104 22.53 -1.48 -5.44
N ASP A 105 21.37 -0.82 -5.47
CA ASP A 105 20.99 0.11 -6.51
C ASP A 105 20.22 1.30 -5.88
N PHE A 106 20.66 2.51 -6.13
CA PHE A 106 20.09 3.72 -5.54
C PHE A 106 19.08 4.44 -6.46
N ARG A 107 18.71 3.83 -7.59
CA ARG A 107 17.77 4.45 -8.55
C ARG A 107 16.35 4.56 -7.99
N HIS A 108 15.89 3.52 -7.33
CA HIS A 108 14.58 3.48 -6.69
C HIS A 108 14.66 2.64 -5.42
N ASN A 109 14.02 3.13 -4.37
CA ASN A 109 13.92 2.43 -3.10
C ASN A 109 12.61 1.64 -3.02
N ASN A 110 12.59 0.58 -2.20
CA ASN A 110 11.40 -0.26 -2.04
C ASN A 110 10.20 0.51 -1.46
N VAL A 111 8.99 -0.02 -1.70
CA VAL A 111 7.71 0.61 -1.33
C VAL A 111 7.55 0.88 0.17
N LEU A 112 8.27 0.17 1.04
CA LEU A 112 8.13 0.35 2.49
C LEU A 112 8.63 1.73 2.94
N PHE A 113 9.65 2.30 2.29
CA PHE A 113 10.07 3.68 2.57
C PHE A 113 8.95 4.68 2.28
N THR A 114 8.22 4.48 1.18
CA THR A 114 7.07 5.32 0.85
C THR A 114 5.94 5.15 1.86
N LEU A 115 5.70 3.92 2.35
CA LEU A 115 4.72 3.66 3.40
C LEU A 115 5.12 4.30 4.73
N VAL A 116 6.42 4.31 5.09
CA VAL A 116 6.92 5.04 6.28
C VAL A 116 6.63 6.52 6.13
N LEU A 117 6.98 7.11 4.98
CA LEU A 117 6.75 8.53 4.72
C LEU A 117 5.26 8.86 4.79
N ALA A 118 4.39 8.06 4.15
CA ALA A 118 2.94 8.24 4.21
C ALA A 118 2.40 8.16 5.65
N LEU A 119 2.91 7.24 6.47
CA LEU A 119 2.56 7.11 7.89
C LEU A 119 2.95 8.36 8.68
N LEU A 120 4.16 8.88 8.47
CA LEU A 120 4.66 10.08 9.14
C LEU A 120 3.87 11.33 8.74
N VAL A 121 3.55 11.48 7.44
CA VAL A 121 2.72 12.58 6.95
C VAL A 121 1.31 12.50 7.53
N LEU A 122 0.72 11.30 7.55
CA LEU A 122 -0.60 11.09 8.15
C LEU A 122 -0.59 11.46 9.63
N TRP A 123 0.43 11.03 10.37
CA TRP A 123 0.57 11.36 11.79
C TRP A 123 0.76 12.87 12.03
N ALA A 124 1.61 13.52 11.24
CA ALA A 124 1.85 14.97 11.35
C ALA A 124 0.57 15.76 11.04
N THR A 125 -0.10 15.46 9.94
CA THR A 125 -1.33 16.17 9.52
C THR A 125 -2.48 15.97 10.51
N ASP A 126 -2.68 14.73 11.01
CA ASP A 126 -3.70 14.42 12.01
C ASP A 126 -3.41 15.13 13.36
N SER A 127 -2.15 15.18 13.79
CA SER A 127 -1.72 15.86 15.01
C SER A 127 -1.94 17.38 14.92
N LEU A 128 -1.61 17.98 13.78
CA LEU A 128 -1.85 19.41 13.53
C LEU A 128 -3.34 19.73 13.51
N TYR A 129 -4.15 18.93 12.81
CA TYR A 129 -5.59 19.11 12.73
C TYR A 129 -6.28 19.01 14.10
N LYS A 130 -5.88 18.05 14.93
CA LYS A 130 -6.39 17.86 16.30
C LYS A 130 -5.98 19.00 17.23
N LYS A 131 -4.77 19.55 17.04
CA LYS A 131 -4.28 20.68 17.84
C LYS A 131 -5.01 21.97 17.53
N ASN A 132 -5.16 22.32 16.25
CA ASN A 132 -5.86 23.53 15.82
C ASN A 132 -6.19 23.46 14.32
N ARG A 133 -7.46 23.67 13.96
CA ARG A 133 -7.92 23.70 12.56
C ARG A 133 -7.24 24.79 11.71
N TRP A 134 -6.78 25.88 12.31
CA TRP A 134 -6.01 26.92 11.62
C TRP A 134 -4.64 26.44 11.11
N LEU A 135 -4.18 25.28 11.55
CA LEU A 135 -2.93 24.65 11.07
C LEU A 135 -3.11 23.82 9.80
N VAL A 136 -4.31 23.75 9.22
CA VAL A 136 -4.57 23.05 7.94
C VAL A 136 -3.66 23.54 6.80
N PRO A 137 -3.39 24.85 6.62
CA PRO A 137 -2.43 25.29 5.60
C PRO A 137 -1.01 24.72 5.81
N VAL A 138 -0.57 24.63 7.07
CA VAL A 138 0.73 24.02 7.41
C VAL A 138 0.75 22.54 7.04
N ALA A 139 -0.34 21.83 7.34
CA ALA A 139 -0.49 20.42 6.94
C ALA A 139 -0.44 20.26 5.42
N ALA A 140 -1.08 21.16 4.65
CA ALA A 140 -1.04 21.15 3.19
C ALA A 140 0.40 21.37 2.66
N VAL A 141 1.15 22.29 3.24
CA VAL A 141 2.57 22.52 2.89
C VAL A 141 3.40 21.25 3.15
N ILE A 142 3.21 20.58 4.30
CA ILE A 142 3.89 19.31 4.61
C ILE A 142 3.59 18.26 3.53
N VAL A 143 2.33 18.11 3.13
CA VAL A 143 1.93 17.15 2.10
C VAL A 143 2.59 17.46 0.76
N ILE A 144 2.59 18.74 0.32
CA ILE A 144 3.20 19.15 -0.94
C ILE A 144 4.72 18.90 -0.93
N TRP A 145 5.40 19.32 0.13
CA TRP A 145 6.85 19.12 0.25
C TRP A 145 7.25 17.66 0.30
N THR A 146 6.53 16.85 1.07
CA THR A 146 6.83 15.41 1.16
C THR A 146 6.47 14.68 -0.13
N ALA A 147 5.45 15.11 -0.86
CA ALA A 147 5.13 14.60 -2.18
C ALA A 147 6.24 14.90 -3.19
N ALA A 148 6.76 16.14 -3.22
CA ALA A 148 7.89 16.51 -4.05
C ALA A 148 9.16 15.76 -3.66
N LEU A 149 9.47 15.66 -2.36
CA LEU A 149 10.62 14.93 -1.84
C LEU A 149 10.57 13.45 -2.22
N SER A 150 9.41 12.80 -2.11
CA SER A 150 9.24 11.40 -2.47
C SER A 150 9.51 11.13 -3.96
N HIS A 151 9.23 12.11 -4.82
CA HIS A 151 9.55 12.02 -6.24
C HIS A 151 11.06 12.17 -6.49
N ILE A 152 11.70 13.17 -5.84
CA ILE A 152 13.15 13.43 -5.95
C ILE A 152 13.96 12.22 -5.44
N LEU A 153 13.51 11.57 -4.36
CA LEU A 153 14.19 10.41 -3.78
C LEU A 153 13.92 9.09 -4.54
N GLY A 154 13.18 9.12 -5.66
CA GLY A 154 12.86 7.92 -6.43
C GLY A 154 12.05 6.88 -5.64
N LEU A 155 11.23 7.31 -4.67
CA LEU A 155 10.41 6.39 -3.88
C LEU A 155 9.31 5.77 -4.74
N ASP A 156 9.13 4.44 -4.60
CA ASP A 156 8.09 3.71 -5.33
C ASP A 156 6.69 4.23 -4.94
N TYR A 157 5.80 4.37 -5.91
CA TYR A 157 4.48 5.01 -5.78
C TYR A 157 4.47 6.48 -5.28
N SER A 158 5.58 7.04 -4.80
CA SER A 158 5.78 8.47 -4.51
C SER A 158 4.57 9.14 -3.83
N TYR A 159 4.14 10.33 -4.33
CA TYR A 159 3.03 11.13 -3.80
C TYR A 159 1.67 10.38 -3.75
N ARG A 160 1.47 9.39 -4.63
CA ARG A 160 0.21 8.62 -4.70
C ARG A 160 -0.06 7.84 -3.41
N CYS A 161 1.00 7.29 -2.81
CA CYS A 161 0.89 6.60 -1.52
C CYS A 161 0.42 7.54 -0.42
N ILE A 162 1.01 8.74 -0.36
CA ILE A 162 0.67 9.76 0.63
C ILE A 162 -0.79 10.18 0.47
N LEU A 163 -1.19 10.54 -0.76
CA LEU A 163 -2.56 10.97 -1.05
C LEU A 163 -3.58 9.87 -0.76
N LEU A 164 -3.29 8.63 -1.15
CA LEU A 164 -4.19 7.50 -0.91
C LEU A 164 -4.36 7.23 0.60
N ALA A 165 -3.29 7.32 1.39
CA ALA A 165 -3.35 7.18 2.84
C ALA A 165 -4.20 8.29 3.49
N LEU A 166 -4.04 9.54 3.05
CA LEU A 166 -4.84 10.67 3.52
C LEU A 166 -6.32 10.51 3.15
N ILE A 167 -6.62 10.06 1.92
CA ILE A 167 -7.99 9.79 1.47
C ILE A 167 -8.62 8.70 2.34
N PHE A 168 -7.96 7.55 2.53
CA PHE A 168 -8.48 6.48 3.37
C PHE A 168 -8.69 6.91 4.83
N TYR A 169 -7.91 7.85 5.33
CA TYR A 169 -8.04 8.33 6.70
C TYR A 169 -9.12 9.41 6.85
N TYR A 170 -9.03 10.51 6.08
CA TYR A 170 -9.91 11.66 6.25
C TYR A 170 -11.28 11.47 5.63
N ALA A 171 -11.39 10.74 4.53
CA ALA A 171 -12.67 10.51 3.87
C ALA A 171 -13.39 9.24 4.35
N ARG A 172 -12.88 8.52 5.37
CA ARG A 172 -13.42 7.23 5.83
C ARG A 172 -14.89 7.25 6.26
N GLN A 173 -15.41 8.42 6.63
CA GLN A 173 -16.82 8.59 7.00
C GLN A 173 -17.74 8.76 5.78
N TYR A 174 -17.17 9.05 4.62
CA TYR A 174 -17.87 9.34 3.37
C TYR A 174 -17.48 8.29 2.33
N GLU A 175 -18.07 7.08 2.42
CA GLU A 175 -17.67 5.93 1.60
C GLU A 175 -17.56 6.27 0.11
N VAL A 176 -18.58 6.94 -0.47
CA VAL A 176 -18.58 7.30 -1.90
C VAL A 176 -17.40 8.20 -2.26
N ILE A 177 -17.14 9.23 -1.46
CA ILE A 177 -16.03 10.18 -1.69
C ILE A 177 -14.69 9.44 -1.56
N MET A 178 -14.56 8.62 -0.52
CA MET A 178 -13.34 7.86 -0.25
C MET A 178 -13.01 6.92 -1.42
N TYR A 179 -13.96 6.10 -1.85
CA TYR A 179 -13.71 5.14 -2.92
C TYR A 179 -13.52 5.81 -4.28
N THR A 180 -14.28 6.87 -4.59
CA THR A 180 -14.13 7.62 -5.85
C THR A 180 -12.75 8.30 -5.91
N ALA A 181 -12.36 9.03 -4.86
CA ALA A 181 -11.07 9.69 -4.80
C ALA A 181 -9.91 8.68 -4.81
N ALA A 182 -10.02 7.58 -4.05
CA ALA A 182 -9.04 6.51 -4.05
C ALA A 182 -8.90 5.85 -5.44
N ALA A 183 -10.01 5.64 -6.17
CA ALA A 183 -9.98 5.11 -7.52
C ALA A 183 -9.25 6.05 -8.48
N ILE A 184 -9.55 7.34 -8.44
CA ILE A 184 -8.89 8.36 -9.28
C ILE A 184 -7.38 8.36 -9.01
N ILE A 185 -6.96 8.50 -7.75
CA ILE A 185 -5.53 8.54 -7.39
C ILE A 185 -4.82 7.24 -7.77
N SER A 186 -5.48 6.08 -7.61
CA SER A 186 -4.92 4.79 -7.97
C SER A 186 -4.76 4.61 -9.48
N ALA A 187 -5.65 5.20 -10.29
CA ALA A 187 -5.58 5.15 -11.75
C ALA A 187 -4.53 6.10 -12.33
N ILE A 188 -4.22 7.22 -11.66
CA ILE A 188 -3.22 8.19 -12.10
C ILE A 188 -1.83 7.58 -11.92
N SER A 189 -1.34 6.89 -12.95
CA SER A 189 0.03 6.42 -13.00
C SER A 189 0.49 6.33 -14.45
N GLY A 190 1.77 6.51 -14.69
CA GLY A 190 2.33 6.49 -16.05
C GLY A 190 2.35 5.11 -16.74
N SER A 191 1.66 4.10 -16.20
CA SER A 191 1.65 2.73 -16.73
C SER A 191 0.22 2.25 -17.03
N LEU A 192 0.01 1.64 -18.18
CA LEU A 192 -1.27 1.01 -18.54
C LEU A 192 -1.74 -0.02 -17.51
N ALA A 193 -0.81 -0.79 -16.93
CA ALA A 193 -1.13 -1.74 -15.86
C ALA A 193 -1.76 -1.08 -14.62
N SER A 194 -1.55 0.20 -14.42
CA SER A 194 -2.11 0.92 -13.26
C SER A 194 -3.58 1.31 -13.45
N LEU A 195 -4.12 1.23 -14.65
CA LEU A 195 -5.56 1.44 -14.90
C LEU A 195 -6.42 0.38 -14.20
N VAL A 196 -5.85 -0.79 -13.87
CA VAL A 196 -6.57 -1.84 -13.11
C VAL A 196 -6.41 -1.68 -11.59
N THR A 197 -5.55 -0.78 -11.12
CA THR A 197 -5.29 -0.57 -9.68
C THR A 197 -6.57 -0.25 -8.88
N PRO A 198 -7.56 0.53 -9.41
CA PRO A 198 -8.82 0.77 -8.72
C PRO A 198 -9.62 -0.49 -8.39
N LEU A 199 -9.43 -1.61 -9.13
CA LEU A 199 -10.10 -2.87 -8.83
C LEU A 199 -9.72 -3.42 -7.44
N ALA A 200 -8.57 -3.04 -6.89
CA ALA A 200 -8.18 -3.38 -5.52
C ALA A 200 -9.14 -2.81 -4.47
N LEU A 201 -9.88 -1.76 -4.79
CA LEU A 201 -10.87 -1.16 -3.89
C LEU A 201 -12.12 -2.02 -3.73
N VAL A 202 -12.40 -2.90 -4.69
CA VAL A 202 -13.55 -3.84 -4.60
C VAL A 202 -13.42 -4.75 -3.38
N PRO A 203 -12.34 -5.53 -3.19
CA PRO A 203 -12.19 -6.33 -1.98
C PRO A 203 -12.06 -5.48 -0.70
N VAL A 204 -11.52 -4.26 -0.77
CA VAL A 204 -11.48 -3.34 0.37
C VAL A 204 -12.89 -2.88 0.76
N TYR A 205 -13.77 -2.60 -0.21
CA TYR A 205 -15.16 -2.23 0.05
C TYR A 205 -15.95 -3.35 0.75
N PHE A 206 -15.75 -4.61 0.32
CA PHE A 206 -16.42 -5.77 0.92
C PHE A 206 -15.72 -6.29 2.18
N HIS A 207 -14.69 -5.61 2.67
CA HIS A 207 -13.98 -6.01 3.87
C HIS A 207 -14.85 -5.86 5.12
N ASP A 208 -14.88 -6.90 5.96
CA ASP A 208 -15.73 -6.97 7.16
C ASP A 208 -15.21 -6.17 8.37
N GLY A 209 -13.99 -5.62 8.28
CA GLY A 209 -13.34 -4.82 9.32
C GLY A 209 -12.94 -5.61 10.58
N LYS A 210 -13.15 -6.93 10.61
CA LYS A 210 -12.82 -7.77 11.76
C LYS A 210 -11.34 -8.11 11.79
N LYS A 211 -10.83 -8.40 12.98
CA LYS A 211 -9.45 -8.83 13.16
C LYS A 211 -9.23 -10.20 12.48
N GLY A 212 -8.20 -10.29 11.63
CA GLY A 212 -7.81 -11.56 11.01
C GLY A 212 -7.01 -12.47 11.94
N HIS A 213 -6.87 -13.73 11.55
CA HIS A 213 -6.15 -14.77 12.28
C HIS A 213 -4.67 -14.83 11.85
N ILE A 214 -4.32 -14.42 10.63
CA ILE A 214 -2.93 -14.42 10.15
C ILE A 214 -2.07 -13.53 11.07
N PRO A 215 -1.03 -14.10 11.71
CA PRO A 215 -0.16 -13.36 12.62
C PRO A 215 0.52 -12.18 11.91
N LYS A 216 0.70 -11.08 12.65
CA LYS A 216 1.42 -9.91 12.11
C LYS A 216 2.85 -10.29 11.67
N ALA A 217 3.50 -11.22 12.34
CA ALA A 217 4.83 -11.69 11.98
C ALA A 217 4.88 -12.24 10.55
N VAL A 218 3.88 -13.01 10.12
CA VAL A 218 3.79 -13.54 8.75
C VAL A 218 3.73 -12.40 7.73
N MET A 219 2.90 -11.39 7.99
CA MET A 219 2.79 -10.22 7.10
C MET A 219 4.12 -9.44 7.00
N TRP A 220 4.84 -9.31 8.11
CA TRP A 220 6.09 -8.55 8.16
C TRP A 220 7.25 -9.31 7.54
N SER A 221 7.37 -10.62 7.80
CA SER A 221 8.44 -11.44 7.24
C SER A 221 8.25 -11.78 5.77
N PHE A 222 7.01 -11.81 5.29
CA PHE A 222 6.69 -12.14 3.90
C PHE A 222 7.39 -11.21 2.91
N TYR A 223 7.41 -9.89 3.19
CA TYR A 223 7.97 -8.92 2.26
C TYR A 223 9.46 -9.14 1.98
N PRO A 224 10.36 -9.16 2.96
CA PRO A 224 11.77 -9.45 2.70
C PRO A 224 12.02 -10.89 2.25
N ALA A 225 11.24 -11.87 2.75
CA ALA A 225 11.48 -13.27 2.45
C ALA A 225 11.21 -13.64 0.99
N HIS A 226 10.06 -13.23 0.42
CA HIS A 226 9.77 -13.54 -0.97
C HIS A 226 10.70 -12.80 -1.94
N LEU A 227 11.09 -11.55 -1.62
CA LEU A 227 12.06 -10.79 -2.40
C LEU A 227 13.44 -11.47 -2.36
N LEU A 228 13.88 -11.93 -1.19
CA LEU A 228 15.15 -12.65 -1.07
C LEU A 228 15.15 -13.93 -1.89
N ILE A 229 14.08 -14.72 -1.84
CA ILE A 229 13.96 -15.97 -2.62
C ILE A 229 14.00 -15.67 -4.12
N ILE A 230 13.19 -14.71 -4.59
CA ILE A 230 13.14 -14.34 -6.01
C ILE A 230 14.50 -13.77 -6.46
N GLY A 231 15.08 -12.87 -5.65
CA GLY A 231 16.36 -12.24 -5.95
C GLY A 231 17.51 -13.26 -6.03
N MET A 232 17.56 -14.20 -5.09
CA MET A 232 18.54 -15.31 -5.18
C MET A 232 18.38 -16.12 -6.47
N ILE A 233 17.15 -16.53 -6.80
CA ILE A 233 16.89 -17.27 -8.04
C ILE A 233 17.35 -16.44 -9.25
N ARG A 234 16.99 -15.16 -9.32
CA ARG A 234 17.38 -14.28 -10.43
C ARG A 234 18.90 -14.13 -10.60
N MET A 235 19.65 -14.12 -9.49
CA MET A 235 21.11 -13.99 -9.54
C MET A 235 21.84 -15.26 -10.01
N PHE A 236 21.16 -16.41 -10.02
CA PHE A 236 21.71 -17.67 -10.53
C PHE A 236 21.41 -17.93 -12.02
N PHE A 237 20.51 -17.15 -12.61
CA PHE A 237 20.16 -17.18 -14.04
C PHE A 237 20.74 -15.98 -14.77
#